data_7581d6a8b1524fa1634834e6f6470732
#
_entry.id   7581d6a8b1524fa1634834e6f6470732
#
_cell.length_a   1.000
_cell.length_b   1.000
_cell.length_c   1.000
_cell.angle_alpha   90.00
_cell.angle_beta   90.00
_cell.angle_gamma   90.00
#
_symmetry.space_group_name_H-M   'P 1'
#
loop_
_entity.id
_entity.type
_entity.pdbx_description
1 polymer ?
#
loop_
_entity_poly.entity_id
_entity_poly.type
_entity_poly.pdbx_seq_one_letter_code
_entity_poly.pdbx_strand_id
1 'polypeptide(L)'
;YDKKNDNLDYYRSIITKVKPDIKKELCEAAILKTKNEDFDLAEEIFLALNGLDPEDVAIKLNLALFLDQRADSYRNSGLNDDADAYDADAFSYYEDVMNAEPPLPDAFFNAGFFFMKQHKYREAKDAFETFLALTCDASDDELGENGVYKKERAQEIISNISNQNID
;
A
#
# COMPACT_ATOMS: atom_id res chain seq x y z
N TYR A 1 -26.78 3.35 -11.95
CA TYR A 1 -25.83 2.52 -12.70
C TYR A 1 -24.39 2.92 -12.39
N ASP A 2 -23.59 1.98 -11.97
CA ASP A 2 -22.20 2.22 -11.60
C ASP A 2 -21.27 1.65 -12.67
N LYS A 3 -20.67 2.53 -13.46
CA LYS A 3 -19.71 2.18 -14.51
C LYS A 3 -18.50 1.44 -13.95
N LYS A 4 -18.14 1.75 -12.70
CA LYS A 4 -17.02 1.12 -12.02
C LYS A 4 -17.27 -0.37 -11.76
N ASN A 5 -18.49 -0.73 -11.37
CA ASN A 5 -18.86 -2.13 -11.15
C ASN A 5 -18.87 -2.92 -12.45
N ASP A 6 -19.29 -2.33 -13.55
CA ASP A 6 -19.23 -2.95 -14.87
C ASP A 6 -17.80 -3.26 -15.28
N ASN A 7 -16.87 -2.32 -15.03
CA ASN A 7 -15.47 -2.52 -15.36
C ASN A 7 -14.86 -3.65 -14.50
N LEU A 8 -15.24 -3.73 -13.22
CA LEU A 8 -14.80 -4.81 -12.34
C LEU A 8 -15.25 -6.18 -12.87
N ASP A 9 -16.52 -6.30 -13.24
CA ASP A 9 -17.08 -7.55 -13.77
C ASP A 9 -16.40 -7.95 -15.08
N TYR A 10 -16.14 -6.97 -15.94
CA TYR A 10 -15.45 -7.20 -17.21
C TYR A 10 -14.04 -7.77 -16.99
N TYR A 11 -13.25 -7.11 -16.13
CA TYR A 11 -11.89 -7.58 -15.82
C TYR A 11 -11.91 -8.95 -15.16
N ARG A 12 -12.84 -9.17 -14.23
CA ARG A 12 -13.01 -10.47 -13.57
C ARG A 12 -13.29 -11.58 -14.57
N SER A 13 -14.17 -11.31 -15.55
CA SER A 13 -14.53 -12.25 -16.60
C SER A 13 -13.32 -12.60 -17.48
N ILE A 14 -12.49 -11.60 -17.82
CA ILE A 14 -11.27 -11.82 -18.60
C ILE A 14 -10.29 -12.70 -17.82
N ILE A 15 -10.03 -12.37 -16.55
CA ILE A 15 -9.02 -13.04 -15.75
C ILE A 15 -9.38 -14.50 -15.48
N THR A 16 -10.67 -14.81 -15.30
CA THR A 16 -11.11 -16.19 -15.07
C THR A 16 -10.95 -17.06 -16.31
N LYS A 17 -10.85 -16.46 -17.49
CA LYS A 17 -10.74 -17.19 -18.78
C LYS A 17 -9.31 -17.31 -19.30
N VAL A 18 -8.35 -16.62 -18.68
CA VAL A 18 -6.97 -16.53 -19.17
C VAL A 18 -5.99 -17.09 -18.14
N LYS A 19 -4.73 -17.21 -18.56
CA LYS A 19 -3.67 -17.78 -17.73
C LYS A 19 -3.43 -16.94 -16.46
N PRO A 20 -2.94 -17.59 -15.38
CA PRO A 20 -2.63 -16.89 -14.11
C PRO A 20 -1.69 -15.69 -14.24
N ASP A 21 -0.86 -15.65 -15.28
CA ASP A 21 0.09 -14.56 -15.53
C ASP A 21 -0.58 -13.22 -15.80
N ILE A 22 -1.86 -13.21 -16.20
CA ILE A 22 -2.57 -11.97 -16.48
C ILE A 22 -2.70 -11.09 -15.21
N LYS A 23 -2.80 -11.72 -14.05
CA LYS A 23 -2.85 -11.02 -12.76
C LYS A 23 -1.60 -10.19 -12.56
N LYS A 24 -0.43 -10.78 -12.82
CA LYS A 24 0.86 -10.09 -12.72
C LYS A 24 0.96 -8.97 -13.75
N GLU A 25 0.56 -9.24 -14.98
CA GLU A 25 0.59 -8.24 -16.06
C GLU A 25 -0.30 -7.05 -15.74
N LEU A 26 -1.51 -7.29 -15.20
CA LEU A 26 -2.42 -6.22 -14.83
C LEU A 26 -1.86 -5.40 -13.65
N CYS A 27 -1.23 -6.06 -12.69
CA CYS A 27 -0.61 -5.37 -11.56
C CYS A 27 0.51 -4.45 -12.05
N GLU A 28 1.37 -4.94 -12.94
CA GLU A 28 2.44 -4.15 -13.54
C GLU A 28 1.88 -2.98 -14.35
N ALA A 29 0.79 -3.21 -15.10
CA ALA A 29 0.14 -2.15 -15.86
C ALA A 29 -0.44 -1.07 -14.94
N ALA A 30 -1.06 -1.46 -13.83
CA ALA A 30 -1.59 -0.52 -12.86
C ALA A 30 -0.49 0.34 -12.25
N ILE A 31 0.64 -0.28 -11.91
CA ILE A 31 1.80 0.44 -11.36
C ILE A 31 2.35 1.43 -12.38
N LEU A 32 2.47 1.01 -13.64
CA LEU A 32 2.96 1.88 -14.71
C LEU A 32 2.02 3.08 -14.93
N LYS A 33 0.70 2.82 -14.95
CA LYS A 33 -0.29 3.91 -15.10
C LYS A 33 -0.20 4.90 -13.93
N THR A 34 0.05 4.41 -12.72
CA THR A 34 0.26 5.26 -11.55
C THR A 34 1.48 6.15 -11.74
N LYS A 35 2.59 5.59 -12.21
CA LYS A 35 3.82 6.35 -12.47
C LYS A 35 3.62 7.43 -13.53
N ASN A 36 2.76 7.18 -14.50
CA ASN A 36 2.43 8.11 -15.58
C ASN A 36 1.31 9.09 -15.21
N GLU A 37 0.86 9.04 -13.95
CA GLU A 37 -0.24 9.88 -13.43
C GLU A 37 -1.58 9.66 -14.11
N ASP A 38 -1.77 8.48 -14.73
CA ASP A 38 -3.06 8.06 -15.31
C ASP A 38 -3.85 7.37 -14.20
N PHE A 39 -4.25 8.15 -13.19
CA PHE A 39 -4.80 7.63 -11.94
C PHE A 39 -6.17 6.96 -12.09
N ASP A 40 -7.02 7.47 -12.97
CA ASP A 40 -8.35 6.89 -13.15
C ASP A 40 -8.26 5.45 -13.67
N LEU A 41 -7.42 5.23 -14.68
CA LEU A 41 -7.23 3.89 -15.23
C LEU A 41 -6.51 2.98 -14.25
N ALA A 42 -5.49 3.49 -13.55
CA ALA A 42 -4.78 2.73 -12.53
C ALA A 42 -5.76 2.25 -11.44
N GLU A 43 -6.64 3.13 -10.98
CA GLU A 43 -7.62 2.78 -9.96
C GLU A 43 -8.56 1.67 -10.44
N GLU A 44 -9.05 1.77 -11.68
CA GLU A 44 -9.90 0.72 -12.25
C GLU A 44 -9.20 -0.64 -12.24
N ILE A 45 -7.94 -0.66 -12.62
CA ILE A 45 -7.19 -1.92 -12.68
C ILE A 45 -6.95 -2.48 -11.27
N PHE A 46 -6.53 -1.65 -10.32
CA PHE A 46 -6.31 -2.11 -8.94
C PHE A 46 -7.59 -2.63 -8.29
N LEU A 47 -8.72 -1.93 -8.50
CA LEU A 47 -9.99 -2.37 -7.94
C LEU A 47 -10.47 -3.67 -8.59
N ALA A 48 -10.25 -3.83 -9.88
CA ALA A 48 -10.58 -5.07 -10.58
C ALA A 48 -9.74 -6.24 -10.04
N LEU A 49 -8.44 -6.03 -9.86
CA LEU A 49 -7.54 -7.03 -9.29
C LEU A 49 -7.97 -7.43 -7.87
N ASN A 50 -8.27 -6.44 -7.03
CA ASN A 50 -8.73 -6.72 -5.66
C ASN A 50 -10.06 -7.46 -5.65
N GLY A 51 -10.97 -7.12 -6.56
CA GLY A 51 -12.24 -7.83 -6.68
C GLY A 51 -12.08 -9.25 -7.17
N LEU A 52 -11.07 -9.51 -7.99
CA LEU A 52 -10.78 -10.86 -8.49
C LEU A 52 -10.24 -11.76 -7.39
N ASP A 53 -9.32 -11.27 -6.59
CA ASP A 53 -8.70 -12.02 -5.51
C ASP A 53 -8.63 -11.15 -4.25
N PRO A 54 -9.76 -11.07 -3.50
CA PRO A 54 -9.83 -10.20 -2.31
C PRO A 54 -8.92 -10.64 -1.17
N GLU A 55 -8.36 -11.84 -1.25
CA GLU A 55 -7.46 -12.36 -0.22
C GLU A 55 -6.00 -12.14 -0.54
N ASP A 56 -5.69 -11.61 -1.73
CA ASP A 56 -4.30 -11.34 -2.11
C ASP A 56 -3.80 -10.08 -1.41
N VAL A 57 -2.97 -10.29 -0.40
CA VAL A 57 -2.44 -9.22 0.45
C VAL A 57 -1.55 -8.26 -0.36
N ALA A 58 -0.78 -8.78 -1.31
CA ALA A 58 0.09 -7.95 -2.14
C ALA A 58 -0.70 -6.96 -2.99
N ILE A 59 -1.82 -7.40 -3.57
CA ILE A 59 -2.71 -6.52 -4.34
C ILE A 59 -3.29 -5.44 -3.43
N LYS A 60 -3.74 -5.80 -2.24
CA LYS A 60 -4.30 -4.83 -1.29
C LYS A 60 -3.25 -3.81 -0.86
N LEU A 61 -2.02 -4.25 -0.63
CA LEU A 61 -0.94 -3.33 -0.28
C LEU A 61 -0.67 -2.35 -1.42
N ASN A 62 -0.60 -2.84 -2.65
CA ASN A 62 -0.42 -1.98 -3.82
C ASN A 62 -1.56 -0.97 -3.97
N LEU A 63 -2.79 -1.41 -3.69
CA LEU A 63 -3.95 -0.52 -3.74
C LEU A 63 -3.87 0.54 -2.64
N ALA A 64 -3.46 0.17 -1.43
CA ALA A 64 -3.25 1.14 -0.35
C ALA A 64 -2.22 2.19 -0.74
N LEU A 65 -1.07 1.75 -1.28
CA LEU A 65 -0.01 2.65 -1.75
C LEU A 65 -0.50 3.58 -2.85
N PHE A 66 -1.29 3.05 -3.78
CA PHE A 66 -1.85 3.83 -4.88
C PHE A 66 -2.80 4.92 -4.35
N LEU A 67 -3.71 4.56 -3.45
CA LEU A 67 -4.67 5.52 -2.90
C LEU A 67 -3.99 6.59 -2.06
N ASP A 68 -2.93 6.22 -1.33
CA ASP A 68 -2.09 7.15 -0.58
C ASP A 68 -1.45 8.17 -1.53
N GLN A 69 -0.88 7.70 -2.64
CA GLN A 69 -0.26 8.56 -3.65
C GLN A 69 -1.31 9.47 -4.32
N ARG A 70 -2.49 8.95 -4.59
CA ARG A 70 -3.57 9.73 -5.19
C ARG A 70 -4.04 10.82 -4.23
N ALA A 71 -4.10 10.52 -2.93
CA ALA A 71 -4.40 11.53 -1.90
C ALA A 71 -3.39 12.67 -1.94
N ASP A 72 -2.10 12.34 -2.02
CA ASP A 72 -1.04 13.37 -2.12
C ASP A 72 -1.23 14.25 -3.36
N SER A 73 -1.59 13.64 -4.49
CA SER A 73 -1.83 14.38 -5.74
C SER A 73 -2.99 15.40 -5.58
N TYR A 74 -4.08 14.99 -4.98
CA TYR A 74 -5.22 15.89 -4.71
C TYR A 74 -4.83 16.99 -3.73
N ARG A 75 -4.08 16.66 -2.69
CA ARG A 75 -3.64 17.64 -1.68
C ARG A 75 -2.74 18.69 -2.31
N ASN A 76 -1.82 18.27 -3.19
CA ASN A 76 -0.94 19.18 -3.91
C ASN A 76 -1.71 20.12 -4.84
N SER A 77 -2.90 19.72 -5.28
CA SER A 77 -3.78 20.54 -6.11
C SER A 77 -4.77 21.40 -5.30
N GLY A 78 -4.67 21.35 -3.97
CA GLY A 78 -5.54 22.11 -3.08
C GLY A 78 -6.91 21.49 -2.83
N LEU A 79 -7.13 20.26 -3.32
CA LEU A 79 -8.40 19.54 -3.17
C LEU A 79 -8.37 18.68 -1.91
N ASN A 80 -8.36 19.33 -0.75
CA ASN A 80 -8.13 18.67 0.53
C ASN A 80 -9.23 17.68 0.94
N ASP A 81 -10.50 18.00 0.62
CA ASP A 81 -11.60 17.08 0.94
C ASP A 81 -11.49 15.77 0.16
N ASP A 82 -11.13 15.86 -1.13
CA ASP A 82 -10.89 14.67 -1.95
C ASP A 82 -9.68 13.89 -1.44
N ALA A 83 -8.62 14.60 -1.06
CA ALA A 83 -7.43 13.96 -0.49
C ALA A 83 -7.76 13.20 0.79
N ASP A 84 -8.56 13.80 1.68
CA ASP A 84 -8.95 13.16 2.94
C ASP A 84 -9.77 11.90 2.68
N ALA A 85 -10.64 11.91 1.68
CA ALA A 85 -11.42 10.72 1.31
C ALA A 85 -10.50 9.58 0.82
N TYR A 86 -9.50 9.90 0.00
CA TYR A 86 -8.53 8.90 -0.46
C TYR A 86 -7.65 8.40 0.69
N ASP A 87 -7.27 9.27 1.63
CA ASP A 87 -6.52 8.85 2.82
C ASP A 87 -7.33 7.86 3.67
N ALA A 88 -8.64 8.11 3.81
CA ALA A 88 -9.51 7.19 4.56
C ALA A 88 -9.60 5.82 3.88
N ASP A 89 -9.72 5.80 2.56
CA ASP A 89 -9.73 4.55 1.80
C ASP A 89 -8.39 3.82 1.91
N ALA A 90 -7.29 4.56 1.78
CA ALA A 90 -5.95 3.99 1.94
C ALA A 90 -5.78 3.36 3.33
N PHE A 91 -6.22 4.06 4.36
CA PHE A 91 -6.14 3.55 5.73
C PHE A 91 -6.88 2.22 5.89
N SER A 92 -8.06 2.12 5.29
CA SER A 92 -8.86 0.88 5.35
C SER A 92 -8.07 -0.31 4.76
N TYR A 93 -7.42 -0.11 3.62
CA TYR A 93 -6.60 -1.18 3.02
C TYR A 93 -5.33 -1.46 3.82
N TYR A 94 -4.69 -0.42 4.38
CA TYR A 94 -3.53 -0.64 5.27
C TYR A 94 -3.93 -1.47 6.50
N GLU A 95 -5.09 -1.19 7.10
CA GLU A 95 -5.60 -2.00 8.21
C GLU A 95 -5.75 -3.45 7.81
N ASP A 96 -6.36 -3.70 6.67
CA ASP A 96 -6.56 -5.07 6.19
C ASP A 96 -5.24 -5.80 6.01
N VAL A 97 -4.24 -5.16 5.41
CA VAL A 97 -2.96 -5.82 5.16
C VAL A 97 -2.13 -5.99 6.42
N MET A 98 -2.26 -5.08 7.39
CA MET A 98 -1.58 -5.24 8.68
C MET A 98 -2.20 -6.35 9.53
N ASN A 99 -3.46 -6.69 9.30
CA ASN A 99 -4.15 -7.77 10.02
C ASN A 99 -4.10 -9.12 9.29
N ALA A 100 -3.42 -9.19 8.15
CA ALA A 100 -3.34 -10.42 7.36
C ALA A 100 -2.50 -11.49 8.06
N GLU A 101 -2.88 -12.75 7.83
CA GLU A 101 -2.15 -13.92 8.33
C GLU A 101 -1.74 -14.81 7.15
N PRO A 102 -0.45 -15.14 6.99
CA PRO A 102 0.67 -14.70 7.83
C PRO A 102 0.99 -13.21 7.66
N PRO A 103 1.63 -12.57 8.67
CA PRO A 103 1.93 -11.15 8.60
C PRO A 103 2.89 -10.82 7.44
N LEU A 104 2.60 -9.71 6.75
CA LEU A 104 3.44 -9.22 5.67
C LEU A 104 4.27 -8.03 6.19
N PRO A 105 5.59 -8.19 6.33
CA PRO A 105 6.42 -7.10 6.90
C PRO A 105 6.29 -5.78 6.15
N ASP A 106 6.24 -5.81 4.81
CA ASP A 106 6.12 -4.59 4.00
C ASP A 106 4.85 -3.80 4.28
N ALA A 107 3.77 -4.45 4.72
CA ALA A 107 2.55 -3.76 5.12
C ALA A 107 2.84 -2.77 6.24
N PHE A 108 3.59 -3.20 7.25
CA PHE A 108 3.94 -2.37 8.40
C PHE A 108 4.92 -1.26 8.03
N PHE A 109 5.90 -1.57 7.20
CA PHE A 109 6.87 -0.57 6.74
C PHE A 109 6.17 0.57 5.99
N ASN A 110 5.31 0.23 5.05
CA ASN A 110 4.60 1.23 4.25
C ASN A 110 3.54 1.97 5.07
N ALA A 111 2.82 1.28 5.95
CA ALA A 111 1.87 1.92 6.85
C ALA A 111 2.56 2.91 7.79
N GLY A 112 3.79 2.61 8.22
CA GLY A 112 4.57 3.52 9.04
C GLY A 112 4.74 4.89 8.39
N PHE A 113 5.10 4.93 7.12
CA PHE A 113 5.22 6.19 6.39
C PHE A 113 3.88 6.88 6.20
N PHE A 114 2.83 6.13 5.96
CA PHE A 114 1.47 6.67 5.86
C PHE A 114 1.10 7.41 7.15
N PHE A 115 1.35 6.79 8.30
CA PHE A 115 1.10 7.43 9.59
C PHE A 115 1.99 8.64 9.83
N MET A 116 3.27 8.59 9.39
CA MET A 116 4.18 9.73 9.50
C MET A 116 3.63 10.96 8.77
N LYS A 117 3.09 10.78 7.57
CA LYS A 117 2.50 11.88 6.81
C LYS A 117 1.31 12.52 7.51
N GLN A 118 0.60 11.74 8.30
CA GLN A 118 -0.57 12.20 9.06
C GLN A 118 -0.21 12.69 10.45
N HIS A 119 1.07 12.75 10.79
CA HIS A 119 1.58 13.13 12.10
C HIS A 119 1.09 12.22 13.22
N LYS A 120 0.76 10.97 12.89
CA LYS A 120 0.39 9.94 13.86
C LYS A 120 1.64 9.15 14.25
N TYR A 121 2.48 9.79 15.06
CA TYR A 121 3.84 9.29 15.33
C TYR A 121 3.85 8.02 16.18
N ARG A 122 2.90 7.87 17.10
CA ARG A 122 2.80 6.64 17.90
C ARG A 122 2.50 5.44 17.00
N GLU A 123 1.49 5.58 16.15
CA GLU A 123 1.08 4.53 15.22
C GLU A 123 2.21 4.23 14.22
N ALA A 124 2.92 5.25 13.77
CA ALA A 124 4.07 5.09 12.88
C ALA A 124 5.17 4.28 13.57
N LYS A 125 5.50 4.65 14.81
CA LYS A 125 6.53 3.96 15.58
C LYS A 125 6.15 2.49 15.79
N ASP A 126 4.89 2.23 16.17
CA ASP A 126 4.41 0.86 16.38
C ASP A 126 4.53 0.03 15.10
N ALA A 127 4.17 0.63 13.95
CA ALA A 127 4.26 -0.06 12.66
C ALA A 127 5.71 -0.41 12.31
N PHE A 128 6.63 0.54 12.47
CA PHE A 128 8.05 0.29 12.20
C PHE A 128 8.65 -0.73 13.17
N GLU A 129 8.28 -0.68 14.43
CA GLU A 129 8.73 -1.68 15.41
C GLU A 129 8.23 -3.07 15.06
N THR A 130 6.98 -3.20 14.60
CA THR A 130 6.43 -4.47 14.14
C THR A 130 7.20 -4.99 12.91
N PHE A 131 7.50 -4.10 11.97
CA PHE A 131 8.32 -4.46 10.81
C PHE A 131 9.66 -5.03 11.24
N LEU A 132 10.34 -4.37 12.19
CA LEU A 132 11.63 -4.84 12.70
C LEU A 132 11.50 -6.20 13.39
N ALA A 133 10.44 -6.38 14.19
CA ALA A 133 10.19 -7.65 14.88
C ALA A 133 9.97 -8.79 13.88
N LEU A 134 9.23 -8.54 12.81
CA LEU A 134 8.96 -9.55 11.78
C LEU A 134 10.17 -9.91 10.93
N THR A 135 11.18 -9.05 10.90
CA THR A 135 12.38 -9.25 10.08
C THR A 135 13.65 -9.52 10.90
N CYS A 136 13.54 -9.61 12.23
CA CYS A 136 14.71 -9.72 13.12
C CYS A 136 15.51 -10.99 12.90
N ASP A 137 14.87 -12.10 12.52
CA ASP A 137 15.51 -13.38 12.32
C ASP A 137 16.04 -13.58 10.90
N ALA A 138 15.72 -12.67 9.98
CA ALA A 138 16.19 -12.77 8.61
C ALA A 138 17.62 -12.24 8.51
N SER A 139 18.49 -12.98 7.81
CA SER A 139 19.85 -12.53 7.55
C SER A 139 19.85 -11.41 6.50
N ASP A 140 20.95 -10.66 6.42
CA ASP A 140 21.08 -9.62 5.41
C ASP A 140 21.00 -10.20 3.99
N ASP A 141 21.51 -11.41 3.79
CA ASP A 141 21.40 -12.10 2.49
C ASP A 141 19.96 -12.44 2.14
N GLU A 142 19.17 -12.89 3.11
CA GLU A 142 17.75 -13.20 2.91
C GLU A 142 16.93 -11.95 2.62
N LEU A 143 17.26 -10.84 3.27
CA LEU A 143 16.55 -9.56 3.09
C LEU A 143 16.91 -8.88 1.77
N GLY A 144 18.15 -9.05 1.30
CA GLY A 144 18.66 -8.31 0.16
C GLY A 144 18.93 -6.85 0.50
N GLU A 145 19.41 -6.09 -0.47
CA GLU A 145 19.77 -4.69 -0.27
C GLU A 145 18.57 -3.85 0.17
N ASN A 146 17.40 -4.07 -0.45
CA ASN A 146 16.19 -3.33 -0.13
C ASN A 146 15.71 -3.62 1.30
N GLY A 147 15.79 -4.87 1.73
CA GLY A 147 15.38 -5.26 3.08
C GLY A 147 16.28 -4.67 4.14
N VAL A 148 17.60 -4.68 3.90
CA VAL A 148 18.58 -4.07 4.81
C VAL A 148 18.35 -2.57 4.91
N TYR A 149 18.14 -1.90 3.76
CA TYR A 149 17.83 -0.48 3.72
C TYR A 149 16.58 -0.15 4.52
N LYS A 150 15.52 -0.94 4.36
CA LYS A 150 14.26 -0.75 5.08
C LYS A 150 14.44 -0.87 6.59
N LYS A 151 15.23 -1.84 7.03
CA LYS A 151 15.54 -2.02 8.47
C LYS A 151 16.26 -0.80 9.03
N GLU A 152 17.29 -0.34 8.33
CA GLU A 152 18.07 0.83 8.76
C GLU A 152 17.18 2.06 8.81
N ARG A 153 16.34 2.25 7.81
CA ARG A 153 15.43 3.40 7.73
C ARG A 153 14.40 3.35 8.85
N ALA A 154 13.83 2.18 9.14
CA ALA A 154 12.88 2.03 10.24
C ALA A 154 13.52 2.35 11.59
N GLN A 155 14.73 1.85 11.82
CA GLN A 155 15.48 2.13 13.06
C GLN A 155 15.75 3.63 13.22
N GLU A 156 16.13 4.30 12.15
CA GLU A 156 16.39 5.74 12.13
C GLU A 156 15.13 6.52 12.51
N ILE A 157 14.00 6.19 11.89
CA ILE A 157 12.74 6.88 12.15
C ILE A 157 12.28 6.67 13.60
N ILE A 158 12.36 5.45 14.10
CA ILE A 158 12.02 5.14 15.50
C ILE A 158 12.87 5.98 16.45
N SER A 159 14.18 6.05 16.19
CA SER A 159 15.08 6.86 17.03
C SER A 159 14.69 8.33 16.99
N ASN A 160 14.37 8.86 15.82
CA ASN A 160 13.98 10.26 15.66
C ASN A 160 12.70 10.57 16.42
N ILE A 161 11.70 9.71 16.34
CA ILE A 161 10.43 9.87 17.04
C ILE A 161 10.68 9.85 18.56
N SER A 162 11.46 8.88 19.03
CA SER A 162 11.75 8.71 20.46
C SER A 162 12.56 9.87 21.02
N ASN A 163 13.58 10.34 20.27
CA ASN A 163 14.46 11.40 20.70
C ASN A 163 13.77 12.76 20.77
N GLN A 164 12.76 12.97 19.95
CA GLN A 164 12.03 14.24 19.89
C GLN A 164 10.80 14.25 20.78
N ASN A 165 10.54 13.16 21.52
CA ASN A 165 9.33 12.99 22.34
C ASN A 165 8.04 13.27 21.57
N ILE A 166 8.01 12.85 20.32
CA ILE A 166 6.82 12.99 19.47
C ILE A 166 5.88 11.82 19.77
N ASP A 167 4.69 12.13 20.22
CA ASP A 167 3.64 11.13 20.50
C ASP A 167 2.52 11.21 19.48
#